data_d78be6f015bd335104edd240a50e15b2
#
_entry.id   d78be6f015bd335104edd240a50e15b2
#
_cell.length_a   1.000
_cell.length_b   1.000
_cell.length_c   1.000
_cell.angle_alpha   90.00
_cell.angle_beta   90.00
_cell.angle_gamma   90.00
#
_symmetry.space_group_name_H-M   'P 1'
#
loop_
_entity.id
_entity.type
_entity.pdbx_description
1 polymer ?
#
loop_
_entity_poly.entity_id
_entity_poly.type
_entity_poly.pdbx_seq_one_letter_code
_entity_poly.pdbx_strand_id
1 'polypeptide(L)'
;MSDTPIDSSNFSAEQLSIKEYTEKAYLDYSMYVILDRALPFIGDGLKPVQRRIVFAMSELGLSAQSKPKKSARTVGDVLGKYHPHGDTACYEAMVNMAQDFSYRYPLIIGQGNWGSYDDPKSFAAMRYTEAKLSAYTKLMLSELGQGTTDWKPNFDGTLKEPEFLPSRLPNLILNGVTGIAVGMSTDIPPHNIKEISYLLDKLIKNPDISLGQLTRITKNFQGPDFPSGGEMISTSEELKQIYTTGNGTVKIRAKYKKEKNLIVISQ
;
A
#
# COMPACT_ATOMS: atom_id res chain seq x y z
N MET A 1 -46.86 8.99 44.00
CA MET A 1 -45.73 9.02 43.05
C MET A 1 -45.28 10.45 43.00
N SER A 2 -44.15 10.76 43.63
CA SER A 2 -43.61 12.10 43.69
C SER A 2 -42.79 12.37 42.46
N ASP A 3 -43.30 13.24 41.59
CA ASP A 3 -42.53 13.81 40.46
C ASP A 3 -41.44 14.71 41.02
N THR A 4 -40.22 14.19 41.12
CA THR A 4 -39.06 15.02 41.40
C THR A 4 -38.65 15.66 40.07
N PRO A 5 -38.63 17.00 39.95
CA PRO A 5 -38.14 17.65 38.74
C PRO A 5 -36.68 17.32 38.55
N ILE A 6 -36.34 16.84 37.38
CA ILE A 6 -34.93 16.68 36.99
C ILE A 6 -34.33 18.09 36.89
N ASP A 7 -33.42 18.39 37.81
CA ASP A 7 -32.66 19.64 37.82
C ASP A 7 -31.78 19.74 36.56
N SER A 8 -32.26 20.53 35.60
CA SER A 8 -31.56 20.79 34.32
C SER A 8 -30.40 21.79 34.44
N SER A 9 -30.08 22.25 35.66
CA SER A 9 -29.05 23.27 35.87
C SER A 9 -27.59 22.78 35.86
N ASN A 10 -27.34 21.47 35.73
CA ASN A 10 -25.99 20.89 35.75
C ASN A 10 -25.44 20.43 34.40
N PHE A 11 -26.14 20.67 33.30
CA PHE A 11 -25.55 20.53 31.99
C PHE A 11 -24.98 21.87 31.52
N SER A 12 -23.79 22.23 32.02
CA SER A 12 -23.03 23.30 31.39
C SER A 12 -22.56 22.81 30.01
N ALA A 13 -23.28 23.18 28.96
CA ALA A 13 -22.82 22.97 27.61
C ALA A 13 -21.47 23.69 27.44
N GLU A 14 -20.43 22.94 27.10
CA GLU A 14 -19.13 23.51 26.77
C GLU A 14 -19.28 24.37 25.51
N GLN A 15 -19.01 25.67 25.64
CA GLN A 15 -19.04 26.60 24.49
C GLN A 15 -17.64 26.74 23.91
N LEU A 16 -17.43 26.22 22.71
CA LEU A 16 -16.20 26.37 21.97
C LEU A 16 -16.45 27.25 20.75
N SER A 17 -15.53 28.18 20.44
CA SER A 17 -15.66 28.98 19.24
C SER A 17 -15.54 28.09 18.00
N ILE A 18 -16.30 28.38 16.94
CA ILE A 18 -16.23 27.61 15.68
C ILE A 18 -14.81 27.60 15.10
N LYS A 19 -14.05 28.66 15.31
CA LYS A 19 -12.66 28.75 14.88
C LYS A 19 -11.79 27.74 15.60
N GLU A 20 -11.80 27.73 16.93
CA GLU A 20 -11.00 26.80 17.75
C GLU A 20 -11.38 25.35 17.48
N TYR A 21 -12.69 25.07 17.39
CA TYR A 21 -13.19 23.74 17.04
C TYR A 21 -12.66 23.27 15.68
N THR A 22 -12.76 24.13 14.64
CA THR A 22 -12.36 23.79 13.29
C THR A 22 -10.85 23.59 13.18
N GLU A 23 -10.06 24.47 13.81
CA GLU A 23 -8.58 24.34 13.82
C GLU A 23 -8.14 23.03 14.45
N LYS A 24 -8.70 22.70 15.63
CA LYS A 24 -8.38 21.46 16.34
C LYS A 24 -8.84 20.22 15.55
N ALA A 25 -10.09 20.19 15.10
CA ALA A 25 -10.63 19.05 14.37
C ALA A 25 -9.89 18.82 13.05
N TYR A 26 -9.51 19.90 12.34
CA TYR A 26 -8.72 19.77 11.11
C TYR A 26 -7.29 19.31 11.37
N LEU A 27 -6.67 19.75 12.44
CA LEU A 27 -5.33 19.29 12.84
C LEU A 27 -5.36 17.80 13.19
N ASP A 28 -6.30 17.37 14.02
CA ASP A 28 -6.46 15.97 14.43
C ASP A 28 -6.73 15.07 13.21
N TYR A 29 -7.60 15.51 12.30
CA TYR A 29 -7.85 14.81 11.04
C TYR A 29 -6.61 14.75 10.15
N SER A 30 -5.86 15.85 10.03
CA SER A 30 -4.64 15.91 9.21
C SER A 30 -3.58 14.95 9.72
N MET A 31 -3.36 14.92 11.04
CA MET A 31 -2.43 13.99 11.70
C MET A 31 -2.84 12.54 11.47
N TYR A 32 -4.13 12.22 11.62
CA TYR A 32 -4.64 10.89 11.35
C TYR A 32 -4.42 10.46 9.88
N VAL A 33 -4.70 11.35 8.92
CA VAL A 33 -4.50 11.06 7.48
C VAL A 33 -3.04 10.79 7.15
N ILE A 34 -2.12 11.54 7.77
CA ILE A 34 -0.67 11.36 7.55
C ILE A 34 -0.19 10.05 8.19
N LEU A 35 -0.50 9.82 9.46
CA LEU A 35 0.10 8.75 10.26
C LEU A 35 -0.57 7.39 10.07
N ASP A 36 -1.89 7.34 9.84
CA ASP A 36 -2.64 6.07 9.86
C ASP A 36 -3.57 5.86 8.64
N ARG A 37 -3.36 6.56 7.51
CA ARG A 37 -4.20 6.36 6.32
C ARG A 37 -3.44 6.37 5.02
N ALA A 38 -2.81 7.50 4.66
CA ALA A 38 -2.41 7.79 3.29
C ALA A 38 -0.98 7.36 2.97
N LEU A 39 -0.08 7.42 3.95
CA LEU A 39 1.33 7.17 3.72
C LEU A 39 1.73 5.74 4.12
N PRO A 40 2.66 5.12 3.36
CA PRO A 40 3.19 3.81 3.69
C PRO A 40 4.22 3.89 4.82
N PHE A 41 4.40 2.81 5.55
CA PHE A 41 5.55 2.65 6.44
C PHE A 41 6.79 2.20 5.63
N ILE A 42 7.95 2.77 5.93
CA ILE A 42 9.18 2.51 5.16
C ILE A 42 9.63 1.05 5.23
N GLY A 43 9.43 0.38 6.36
CA GLY A 43 9.92 -0.99 6.61
C GLY A 43 9.19 -2.06 5.80
N ASP A 44 7.88 -1.90 5.55
CA ASP A 44 7.09 -2.88 4.79
C ASP A 44 6.42 -2.31 3.52
N GLY A 45 6.49 -1.00 3.30
CA GLY A 45 5.93 -0.35 2.13
C GLY A 45 4.40 -0.39 2.05
N LEU A 46 3.72 -0.63 3.17
CA LEU A 46 2.27 -0.79 3.22
C LEU A 46 1.59 0.38 3.92
N LYS A 47 0.43 0.75 3.41
CA LYS A 47 -0.53 1.59 4.12
C LYS A 47 -1.23 0.75 5.21
N PRO A 48 -1.76 1.37 6.28
CA PRO A 48 -2.40 0.62 7.36
C PRO A 48 -3.48 -0.36 6.91
N VAL A 49 -4.38 0.03 6.01
CA VAL A 49 -5.41 -0.88 5.49
C VAL A 49 -4.82 -2.09 4.76
N GLN A 50 -3.76 -1.89 3.98
CA GLN A 50 -3.09 -2.98 3.24
C GLN A 50 -2.42 -3.97 4.19
N ARG A 51 -1.74 -3.46 5.22
CA ARG A 51 -1.12 -4.29 6.26
C ARG A 51 -2.15 -5.12 7.02
N ARG A 52 -3.27 -4.50 7.41
CA ARG A 52 -4.38 -5.17 8.09
C ARG A 52 -5.03 -6.26 7.23
N ILE A 53 -5.18 -6.03 5.92
CA ILE A 53 -5.68 -7.05 4.98
C ILE A 53 -4.71 -8.23 4.91
N VAL A 54 -3.43 -7.99 4.68
CA VAL A 54 -2.42 -9.05 4.58
C VAL A 54 -2.32 -9.84 5.89
N PHE A 55 -2.35 -9.15 7.03
CA PHE A 55 -2.32 -9.78 8.34
C PHE A 55 -3.56 -10.63 8.61
N ALA A 56 -4.77 -10.12 8.39
CA ALA A 56 -6.01 -10.88 8.54
C ALA A 56 -6.07 -12.10 7.62
N MET A 57 -5.60 -11.99 6.37
CA MET A 57 -5.50 -13.13 5.45
C MET A 57 -4.52 -14.19 5.96
N SER A 58 -3.43 -13.78 6.62
CA SER A 58 -2.49 -14.70 7.26
C SER A 58 -3.14 -15.45 8.41
N GLU A 59 -3.88 -14.77 9.29
CA GLU A 59 -4.63 -15.40 10.39
C GLU A 59 -5.70 -16.37 9.89
N LEU A 60 -6.37 -16.06 8.78
CA LEU A 60 -7.33 -16.94 8.11
C LEU A 60 -6.68 -18.17 7.44
N GLY A 61 -5.35 -18.30 7.48
CA GLY A 61 -4.60 -19.37 6.87
C GLY A 61 -4.62 -19.35 5.33
N LEU A 62 -4.83 -18.17 4.73
CA LEU A 62 -4.90 -17.98 3.28
C LEU A 62 -3.52 -17.86 2.65
N SER A 63 -2.65 -18.84 2.90
CA SER A 63 -1.31 -18.90 2.28
C SER A 63 -1.38 -19.15 0.78
N ALA A 64 -0.23 -18.98 0.08
CA ALA A 64 -0.14 -19.23 -1.35
C ALA A 64 -0.53 -20.67 -1.76
N GLN A 65 -0.34 -21.64 -0.87
CA GLN A 65 -0.67 -23.06 -1.09
C GLN A 65 -2.11 -23.40 -0.70
N SER A 66 -2.80 -22.55 0.03
CA SER A 66 -4.17 -22.79 0.47
C SER A 66 -5.18 -22.62 -0.67
N LYS A 67 -6.38 -23.16 -0.50
CA LYS A 67 -7.50 -22.82 -1.36
C LYS A 67 -7.95 -21.38 -1.09
N PRO A 68 -8.28 -20.60 -2.13
CA PRO A 68 -8.80 -19.26 -1.93
C PRO A 68 -10.15 -19.31 -1.20
N LYS A 69 -10.50 -18.20 -0.53
CA LYS A 69 -11.81 -18.02 0.11
C LYS A 69 -12.47 -16.75 -0.44
N LYS A 70 -13.78 -16.67 -0.29
CA LYS A 70 -14.55 -15.47 -0.69
C LYS A 70 -13.95 -14.21 -0.10
N SER A 71 -13.77 -13.19 -0.94
CA SER A 71 -13.17 -11.90 -0.53
C SER A 71 -13.98 -11.24 0.59
N ALA A 72 -15.30 -11.41 0.59
CA ALA A 72 -16.16 -10.94 1.66
C ALA A 72 -15.79 -11.48 3.03
N ARG A 73 -15.22 -12.69 3.12
CA ARG A 73 -14.73 -13.24 4.40
C ARG A 73 -13.53 -12.45 4.92
N THR A 74 -12.57 -12.15 4.06
CA THR A 74 -11.39 -11.34 4.42
C THR A 74 -11.82 -9.93 4.83
N VAL A 75 -12.65 -9.28 4.01
CA VAL A 75 -13.14 -7.92 4.31
C VAL A 75 -13.87 -7.89 5.66
N GLY A 76 -14.76 -8.85 5.93
CA GLY A 76 -15.48 -8.94 7.20
C GLY A 76 -14.54 -9.08 8.41
N ASP A 77 -13.51 -9.92 8.32
CA ASP A 77 -12.52 -10.08 9.39
C ASP A 77 -11.69 -8.81 9.61
N VAL A 78 -11.28 -8.14 8.53
CA VAL A 78 -10.51 -6.88 8.60
C VAL A 78 -11.32 -5.80 9.30
N LEU A 79 -12.57 -5.59 8.89
CA LEU A 79 -13.44 -4.56 9.47
C LEU A 79 -13.79 -4.87 10.93
N GLY A 80 -14.11 -6.12 11.22
CA GLY A 80 -14.51 -6.52 12.57
C GLY A 80 -13.38 -6.56 13.58
N LYS A 81 -12.12 -6.72 13.13
CA LYS A 81 -10.98 -6.91 14.04
C LYS A 81 -10.00 -5.73 14.07
N TYR A 82 -9.73 -5.08 12.93
CA TYR A 82 -8.57 -4.20 12.80
C TYR A 82 -8.87 -2.83 12.18
N HIS A 83 -9.84 -2.72 11.30
CA HIS A 83 -10.02 -1.53 10.46
C HIS A 83 -11.49 -1.06 10.42
N PRO A 84 -11.95 -0.27 11.41
CA PRO A 84 -13.36 0.12 11.56
C PRO A 84 -13.75 1.24 10.56
N HIS A 85 -13.66 0.94 9.26
CA HIS A 85 -13.97 1.85 8.15
C HIS A 85 -14.90 1.19 7.14
N GLY A 86 -15.17 1.87 6.01
CA GLY A 86 -16.06 1.32 4.98
C GLY A 86 -15.52 0.07 4.29
N ASP A 87 -16.39 -0.91 4.06
CA ASP A 87 -16.09 -2.16 3.38
C ASP A 87 -15.63 -1.97 1.93
N THR A 88 -16.20 -1.01 1.23
CA THR A 88 -15.84 -0.66 -0.15
C THR A 88 -14.37 -0.26 -0.24
N ALA A 89 -13.89 0.64 0.61
CA ALA A 89 -12.50 1.08 0.61
C ALA A 89 -11.53 -0.06 0.95
N CYS A 90 -11.90 -0.93 1.89
CA CYS A 90 -11.13 -2.12 2.25
C CYS A 90 -11.04 -3.10 1.06
N TYR A 91 -12.18 -3.35 0.39
CA TYR A 91 -12.21 -4.24 -0.77
C TYR A 91 -11.46 -3.66 -1.98
N GLU A 92 -11.58 -2.37 -2.26
CA GLU A 92 -10.81 -1.69 -3.32
C GLU A 92 -9.30 -1.78 -3.07
N ALA A 93 -8.84 -1.61 -1.83
CA ALA A 93 -7.43 -1.84 -1.49
C ALA A 93 -7.00 -3.29 -1.75
N MET A 94 -7.85 -4.26 -1.43
CA MET A 94 -7.62 -5.66 -1.72
C MET A 94 -7.56 -5.95 -3.23
N VAL A 95 -8.45 -5.32 -4.01
CA VAL A 95 -8.47 -5.42 -5.48
C VAL A 95 -7.16 -4.90 -6.06
N ASN A 96 -6.71 -3.71 -5.66
CA ASN A 96 -5.46 -3.14 -6.16
C ASN A 96 -4.26 -4.05 -5.89
N MET A 97 -4.18 -4.66 -4.70
CA MET A 97 -3.09 -5.58 -4.35
C MET A 97 -3.13 -6.91 -5.13
N ALA A 98 -4.23 -7.24 -5.80
CA ALA A 98 -4.38 -8.44 -6.62
C ALA A 98 -4.18 -8.18 -8.12
N GLN A 99 -4.23 -6.93 -8.56
CA GLN A 99 -4.08 -6.56 -9.97
C GLN A 99 -2.61 -6.55 -10.39
N ASP A 100 -2.25 -7.37 -11.36
CA ASP A 100 -0.89 -7.49 -11.89
C ASP A 100 -0.45 -6.27 -12.75
N PHE A 101 -1.39 -5.48 -13.19
CA PHE A 101 -1.16 -4.19 -13.85
C PHE A 101 -1.08 -2.99 -12.89
N SER A 102 -1.46 -3.17 -11.62
CA SER A 102 -1.34 -2.16 -10.56
C SER A 102 -0.11 -2.40 -9.68
N TYR A 103 0.20 -3.67 -9.39
CA TYR A 103 1.32 -4.09 -8.55
C TYR A 103 2.36 -4.83 -9.37
N ARG A 104 3.64 -4.39 -9.29
CA ARG A 104 4.75 -5.09 -9.95
C ARG A 104 4.92 -6.51 -9.39
N TYR A 105 4.65 -6.68 -8.10
CA TYR A 105 4.64 -7.96 -7.39
C TYR A 105 3.35 -8.05 -6.56
N PRO A 106 2.26 -8.58 -7.12
CA PRO A 106 0.98 -8.67 -6.42
C PRO A 106 1.10 -9.39 -5.09
N LEU A 107 0.46 -8.83 -4.05
CA LEU A 107 0.42 -9.41 -2.71
C LEU A 107 -0.68 -10.46 -2.56
N ILE A 108 -1.70 -10.36 -3.38
CA ILE A 108 -2.89 -11.21 -3.37
C ILE A 108 -3.03 -11.89 -4.72
N ILE A 109 -3.44 -13.15 -4.70
CA ILE A 109 -3.87 -13.90 -5.88
C ILE A 109 -5.38 -13.94 -5.83
N GLY A 110 -6.01 -13.31 -6.83
CA GLY A 110 -7.45 -13.28 -6.99
C GLY A 110 -7.97 -14.35 -7.94
N GLN A 111 -9.19 -14.82 -7.70
CA GLN A 111 -9.97 -15.68 -8.61
C GLN A 111 -11.32 -15.04 -8.86
N GLY A 112 -11.72 -14.93 -10.13
CA GLY A 112 -12.90 -14.21 -10.58
C GLY A 112 -12.53 -12.94 -11.34
N ASN A 113 -13.44 -11.98 -11.42
CA ASN A 113 -13.20 -10.70 -12.08
C ASN A 113 -12.64 -9.67 -11.09
N TRP A 114 -11.38 -9.32 -11.26
CA TRP A 114 -10.64 -8.33 -10.48
C TRP A 114 -10.32 -7.05 -11.27
N GLY A 115 -11.07 -6.79 -12.34
CA GLY A 115 -10.79 -5.71 -13.28
C GLY A 115 -9.82 -6.15 -14.37
N SER A 116 -9.58 -5.25 -15.31
CA SER A 116 -8.64 -5.43 -16.42
C SER A 116 -7.80 -4.17 -16.60
N TYR A 117 -6.75 -4.28 -17.39
CA TYR A 117 -5.91 -3.14 -17.74
C TYR A 117 -6.70 -1.99 -18.38
N ASP A 118 -7.68 -2.32 -19.24
CA ASP A 118 -8.51 -1.34 -19.94
C ASP A 118 -9.58 -0.73 -19.02
N ASP A 119 -10.04 -1.49 -18.03
CA ASP A 119 -11.04 -1.05 -17.05
C ASP A 119 -10.70 -1.56 -15.64
N PRO A 120 -9.77 -0.89 -14.95
CA PRO A 120 -9.29 -1.31 -13.63
C PRO A 120 -10.37 -1.30 -12.54
N LYS A 121 -11.45 -0.52 -12.74
CA LYS A 121 -12.54 -0.37 -11.76
C LYS A 121 -13.72 -1.28 -12.01
N SER A 122 -13.75 -2.00 -13.14
CA SER A 122 -14.82 -2.96 -13.47
C SER A 122 -14.51 -4.33 -12.87
N PHE A 123 -14.46 -4.42 -11.55
CA PHE A 123 -14.31 -5.68 -10.81
C PHE A 123 -15.62 -6.13 -10.18
N ALA A 124 -15.77 -7.44 -9.96
CA ALA A 124 -16.96 -8.01 -9.35
C ALA A 124 -17.05 -7.70 -7.86
N ALA A 125 -18.26 -7.69 -7.31
CA ALA A 125 -18.46 -7.53 -5.87
C ALA A 125 -17.77 -8.65 -5.06
N MET A 126 -17.33 -8.33 -3.83
CA MET A 126 -16.55 -9.20 -2.95
C MET A 126 -17.20 -10.56 -2.65
N ARG A 127 -18.53 -10.69 -2.81
CA ARG A 127 -19.25 -11.96 -2.66
C ARG A 127 -19.02 -12.94 -3.80
N TYR A 128 -18.56 -12.46 -4.97
CA TYR A 128 -18.31 -13.30 -6.15
C TYR A 128 -16.83 -13.66 -6.31
N THR A 129 -15.92 -12.81 -5.85
CA THR A 129 -14.49 -13.02 -5.96
C THR A 129 -13.94 -13.89 -4.83
N GLU A 130 -12.82 -14.55 -5.09
CA GLU A 130 -12.07 -15.33 -4.11
C GLU A 130 -10.61 -14.91 -4.11
N ALA A 131 -9.97 -15.00 -2.96
CA ALA A 131 -8.59 -14.53 -2.81
C ALA A 131 -7.78 -15.39 -1.84
N LYS A 132 -6.45 -15.35 -2.04
CA LYS A 132 -5.42 -15.86 -1.13
C LYS A 132 -4.16 -15.03 -1.26
N LEU A 133 -3.24 -15.16 -0.31
CA LEU A 133 -1.94 -14.49 -0.35
C LEU A 133 -1.05 -15.08 -1.47
N SER A 134 -0.21 -14.23 -2.05
CA SER A 134 0.80 -14.65 -3.02
C SER A 134 2.03 -15.30 -2.36
N ALA A 135 2.87 -15.96 -3.15
CA ALA A 135 4.15 -16.47 -2.68
C ALA A 135 5.10 -15.34 -2.25
N TYR A 136 5.00 -14.17 -2.89
CA TYR A 136 5.77 -12.98 -2.54
C TYR A 136 5.43 -12.50 -1.13
N THR A 137 4.16 -12.47 -0.76
CA THR A 137 3.69 -12.03 0.56
C THR A 137 4.21 -12.92 1.70
N LYS A 138 4.51 -14.21 1.42
CA LYS A 138 5.15 -15.09 2.40
C LYS A 138 6.47 -14.51 2.93
N LEU A 139 7.23 -13.80 2.09
CA LEU A 139 8.50 -13.18 2.48
C LEU A 139 8.31 -11.98 3.42
N MET A 140 7.14 -11.38 3.41
CA MET A 140 6.78 -10.29 4.33
C MET A 140 6.29 -10.79 5.69
N LEU A 141 5.78 -12.02 5.75
CA LEU A 141 5.15 -12.61 6.93
C LEU A 141 6.03 -13.64 7.65
N SER A 142 7.11 -14.10 7.02
CA SER A 142 7.87 -15.27 7.46
C SER A 142 8.50 -15.13 8.85
N GLU A 143 8.74 -13.93 9.31
CA GLU A 143 9.37 -13.64 10.61
C GLU A 143 8.40 -13.04 11.64
N LEU A 144 7.12 -12.88 11.30
CA LEU A 144 6.11 -12.22 12.13
C LEU A 144 5.99 -12.81 13.55
N GLY A 145 6.19 -14.11 13.71
CA GLY A 145 6.16 -14.81 15.00
C GLY A 145 7.50 -14.89 15.72
N GLN A 146 8.55 -14.21 15.26
CA GLN A 146 9.92 -14.35 15.77
C GLN A 146 10.39 -13.16 16.63
N GLY A 147 9.48 -12.30 17.07
CA GLY A 147 9.83 -11.10 17.86
C GLY A 147 10.52 -10.00 17.06
N THR A 148 10.30 -9.96 15.75
CA THR A 148 10.92 -9.01 14.82
C THR A 148 10.07 -7.76 14.57
N THR A 149 8.90 -7.67 15.15
CA THR A 149 7.99 -6.51 15.07
C THR A 149 7.33 -6.25 16.41
N ASP A 150 7.02 -5.00 16.67
CA ASP A 150 6.20 -4.61 17.81
C ASP A 150 4.70 -4.80 17.51
N TRP A 151 3.93 -4.99 18.58
CA TRP A 151 2.51 -5.24 18.50
C TRP A 151 1.76 -4.14 19.23
N LYS A 152 0.80 -3.55 18.58
CA LYS A 152 -0.11 -2.54 19.16
C LYS A 152 -1.52 -3.12 19.34
N PRO A 153 -2.31 -2.59 20.29
CA PRO A 153 -3.72 -2.95 20.37
C PRO A 153 -4.46 -2.50 19.10
N ASN A 154 -5.48 -3.27 18.73
CA ASN A 154 -6.43 -2.88 17.71
C ASN A 154 -7.33 -1.72 18.19
N PHE A 155 -8.29 -1.29 17.37
CA PHE A 155 -9.12 -0.12 17.65
C PHE A 155 -9.97 -0.21 18.94
N ASP A 156 -10.37 -1.41 19.38
CA ASP A 156 -11.16 -1.64 20.60
C ASP A 156 -10.34 -2.23 21.76
N GLY A 157 -9.05 -2.45 21.58
CA GLY A 157 -8.14 -2.99 22.58
C GLY A 157 -8.29 -4.50 22.88
N THR A 158 -9.18 -5.21 22.18
CA THR A 158 -9.44 -6.64 22.43
C THR A 158 -8.42 -7.57 21.76
N LEU A 159 -7.81 -7.13 20.68
CA LEU A 159 -6.82 -7.86 19.90
C LEU A 159 -5.53 -7.04 19.73
N LYS A 160 -4.51 -7.67 19.16
CA LYS A 160 -3.27 -7.01 18.77
C LYS A 160 -3.05 -7.12 17.27
N GLU A 161 -2.50 -6.07 16.69
CA GLU A 161 -2.04 -6.04 15.31
C GLU A 161 -0.55 -5.67 15.25
N PRO A 162 0.22 -6.16 14.26
CA PRO A 162 1.62 -5.77 14.13
C PRO A 162 1.73 -4.30 13.68
N GLU A 163 2.68 -3.56 14.23
CA GLU A 163 2.95 -2.20 13.80
C GLU A 163 3.42 -2.15 12.35
N PHE A 164 4.25 -3.11 11.95
CA PHE A 164 4.69 -3.34 10.58
C PHE A 164 4.95 -4.83 10.33
N LEU A 165 5.01 -5.22 9.07
CA LEU A 165 5.39 -6.59 8.70
C LEU A 165 6.92 -6.67 8.55
N PRO A 166 7.59 -7.69 9.13
CA PRO A 166 9.04 -7.87 9.04
C PRO A 166 9.44 -8.37 7.65
N SER A 167 9.33 -7.49 6.66
CA SER A 167 9.56 -7.83 5.26
C SER A 167 11.04 -8.11 4.99
N ARG A 168 11.35 -9.27 4.42
CA ARG A 168 12.69 -9.63 3.96
C ARG A 168 13.12 -8.90 2.69
N LEU A 169 12.19 -8.26 2.03
CA LEU A 169 12.41 -7.52 0.79
C LEU A 169 11.94 -6.08 0.96
N PRO A 170 12.60 -5.11 0.34
CA PRO A 170 12.21 -3.70 0.40
C PRO A 170 10.97 -3.46 -0.46
N ASN A 171 9.81 -3.90 0.02
CA ASN A 171 8.54 -3.86 -0.71
C ASN A 171 8.18 -2.43 -1.16
N LEU A 172 8.55 -1.42 -0.36
CA LEU A 172 8.33 -0.02 -0.71
C LEU A 172 8.92 0.34 -2.08
N ILE A 173 10.12 -0.10 -2.38
CA ILE A 173 10.80 0.19 -3.65
C ILE A 173 10.36 -0.81 -4.73
N LEU A 174 10.10 -2.06 -4.37
CA LEU A 174 9.73 -3.10 -5.33
C LEU A 174 8.36 -2.87 -5.95
N ASN A 175 7.37 -2.54 -5.15
CA ASN A 175 6.01 -2.27 -5.64
C ASN A 175 5.73 -0.78 -5.86
N GLY A 176 6.55 0.09 -5.27
CA GLY A 176 6.23 1.50 -5.24
C GLY A 176 4.99 1.80 -4.40
N VAL A 177 4.64 3.05 -4.29
CA VAL A 177 3.42 3.49 -3.60
C VAL A 177 3.12 4.94 -3.93
N THR A 178 1.86 5.24 -4.15
CA THR A 178 1.34 6.61 -4.23
C THR A 178 0.47 6.89 -3.02
N GLY A 179 0.68 8.02 -2.34
CA GLY A 179 -0.11 8.44 -1.20
C GLY A 179 -0.29 9.96 -1.16
N ILE A 180 -1.52 10.41 -1.01
CA ILE A 180 -1.87 11.83 -0.91
C ILE A 180 -2.43 12.07 0.49
N ALA A 181 -1.66 12.76 1.32
CA ALA A 181 -2.05 13.17 2.65
C ALA A 181 -2.35 14.69 2.71
N VAL A 182 -2.62 15.20 3.89
CA VAL A 182 -2.79 16.64 4.09
C VAL A 182 -1.42 17.29 4.21
N GLY A 183 -1.11 18.24 3.35
CA GLY A 183 0.16 18.98 3.36
C GLY A 183 1.37 18.23 2.82
N MET A 184 1.27 16.92 2.52
CA MET A 184 2.35 16.15 1.90
C MET A 184 1.81 15.00 1.04
N SER A 185 2.64 14.56 0.10
CA SER A 185 2.34 13.41 -0.75
C SER A 185 3.61 12.61 -1.02
N THR A 186 3.44 11.33 -1.40
CA THR A 186 4.52 10.48 -1.87
C THR A 186 4.10 9.79 -3.15
N ASP A 187 5.06 9.61 -4.07
CA ASP A 187 4.88 8.86 -5.31
C ASP A 187 6.19 8.13 -5.65
N ILE A 188 6.30 6.90 -5.14
CA ILE A 188 7.50 6.07 -5.30
C ILE A 188 7.23 5.06 -6.40
N PRO A 189 7.99 5.08 -7.51
CA PRO A 189 7.80 4.13 -8.59
C PRO A 189 8.28 2.73 -8.22
N PRO A 190 7.70 1.67 -8.83
CA PRO A 190 8.15 0.30 -8.65
C PRO A 190 9.47 0.00 -9.37
N HIS A 191 10.19 -1.04 -8.91
CA HIS A 191 11.48 -1.44 -9.46
C HIS A 191 11.61 -2.95 -9.64
N ASN A 192 12.55 -3.35 -10.49
CA ASN A 192 12.81 -4.75 -10.75
C ASN A 192 13.57 -5.41 -9.58
N ILE A 193 13.08 -6.57 -9.12
CA ILE A 193 13.65 -7.28 -7.97
C ILE A 193 15.11 -7.71 -8.21
N LYS A 194 15.49 -8.06 -9.45
CA LYS A 194 16.88 -8.44 -9.77
C LYS A 194 17.81 -7.25 -9.65
N GLU A 195 17.35 -6.09 -10.10
CA GLU A 195 18.10 -4.82 -10.01
C GLU A 195 18.23 -4.36 -8.55
N ILE A 196 17.16 -4.42 -7.79
CA ILE A 196 17.19 -4.08 -6.37
C ILE A 196 18.07 -5.06 -5.58
N SER A 197 18.02 -6.36 -5.88
CA SER A 197 18.92 -7.35 -5.25
C SER A 197 20.38 -7.05 -5.56
N TYR A 198 20.70 -6.60 -6.77
CA TYR A 198 22.06 -6.16 -7.13
C TYR A 198 22.51 -4.92 -6.34
N LEU A 199 21.62 -3.94 -6.12
CA LEU A 199 21.93 -2.78 -5.28
C LEU A 199 22.13 -3.16 -3.82
N LEU A 200 21.30 -4.06 -3.28
CA LEU A 200 21.42 -4.58 -1.92
C LEU A 200 22.75 -5.32 -1.72
N ASP A 201 23.17 -6.19 -2.67
CA ASP A 201 24.45 -6.85 -2.61
C ASP A 201 25.64 -5.86 -2.58
N LYS A 202 25.55 -4.79 -3.37
CA LYS A 202 26.54 -3.71 -3.34
C LYS A 202 26.58 -2.99 -1.98
N LEU A 203 25.42 -2.67 -1.43
CA LEU A 203 25.29 -1.96 -0.17
C LEU A 203 25.81 -2.80 1.00
N ILE A 204 25.50 -4.10 1.01
CA ILE A 204 26.00 -5.04 2.03
C ILE A 204 27.54 -5.15 1.97
N LYS A 205 28.11 -5.21 0.77
CA LYS A 205 29.57 -5.30 0.57
C LYS A 205 30.32 -3.99 0.87
N ASN A 206 29.65 -2.87 0.69
CA ASN A 206 30.20 -1.54 0.96
C ASN A 206 29.09 -0.63 1.53
N PRO A 207 28.88 -0.65 2.87
CA PRO A 207 27.86 0.18 3.53
C PRO A 207 28.07 1.68 3.34
N ASP A 208 29.30 2.12 3.12
CA ASP A 208 29.64 3.54 2.94
C ASP A 208 29.53 4.02 1.48
N ILE A 209 29.00 3.19 0.58
CA ILE A 209 28.81 3.57 -0.81
C ILE A 209 27.91 4.80 -0.91
N SER A 210 28.33 5.82 -1.66
CA SER A 210 27.49 7.01 -1.85
C SER A 210 26.22 6.68 -2.64
N LEU A 211 25.13 7.39 -2.35
CA LEU A 211 23.85 7.22 -3.07
C LEU A 211 24.03 7.35 -4.58
N GLY A 212 24.79 8.34 -5.05
CA GLY A 212 25.04 8.55 -6.48
C GLY A 212 25.86 7.43 -7.15
N GLN A 213 26.69 6.70 -6.40
CA GLN A 213 27.38 5.53 -6.89
C GLN A 213 26.49 4.28 -6.89
N LEU A 214 25.66 4.14 -5.84
CA LEU A 214 24.71 3.03 -5.70
C LEU A 214 23.66 3.05 -6.80
N THR A 215 23.02 4.20 -7.01
CA THR A 215 21.91 4.38 -7.96
C THR A 215 22.35 4.80 -9.37
N ARG A 216 23.63 4.62 -9.70
CA ARG A 216 24.13 4.92 -11.04
C ARG A 216 23.44 4.02 -12.06
N ILE A 217 22.79 4.65 -13.05
CA ILE A 217 22.12 3.94 -14.15
C ILE A 217 23.15 3.14 -14.97
N THR A 218 22.93 1.85 -15.06
CA THR A 218 23.78 0.89 -15.77
C THR A 218 22.90 -0.23 -16.33
N LYS A 219 23.46 -1.18 -17.07
CA LYS A 219 22.74 -2.40 -17.50
C LYS A 219 22.20 -3.26 -16.34
N ASN A 220 22.73 -3.10 -15.14
CA ASN A 220 22.33 -3.85 -13.95
C ASN A 220 21.35 -3.09 -13.04
N PHE A 221 21.13 -1.82 -13.30
CA PHE A 221 20.15 -0.97 -12.66
C PHE A 221 19.69 0.09 -13.66
N GLN A 222 18.47 -0.05 -14.15
CA GLN A 222 17.90 0.80 -15.20
C GLN A 222 16.92 1.84 -14.64
N GLY A 223 16.52 1.67 -13.39
CA GLY A 223 15.57 2.55 -12.70
C GLY A 223 14.17 1.95 -12.58
N PRO A 224 13.13 2.79 -12.59
CA PRO A 224 11.76 2.33 -12.43
C PRO A 224 11.33 1.27 -13.43
N ASP A 225 10.59 0.25 -12.96
CA ASP A 225 10.07 -0.88 -13.75
C ASP A 225 8.57 -1.04 -13.48
N PHE A 226 7.77 -0.43 -14.35
CA PHE A 226 6.30 -0.38 -14.19
C PHE A 226 5.63 -1.68 -14.66
N PRO A 227 4.61 -2.18 -13.95
CA PRO A 227 3.86 -3.38 -14.34
C PRO A 227 3.15 -3.20 -15.67
N SER A 228 2.80 -1.98 -16.04
CA SER A 228 2.21 -1.65 -17.34
C SER A 228 3.19 -1.69 -18.51
N GLY A 229 4.50 -1.84 -18.25
CA GLY A 229 5.53 -1.81 -19.27
C GLY A 229 5.80 -0.40 -19.83
N GLY A 230 6.05 -0.31 -21.14
CA GLY A 230 6.41 0.94 -21.81
C GLY A 230 7.92 1.14 -21.97
N GLU A 231 8.31 2.26 -22.56
CA GLU A 231 9.70 2.69 -22.68
C GLU A 231 9.94 3.90 -21.79
N MET A 232 10.92 3.80 -20.91
CA MET A 232 11.38 4.96 -20.15
C MET A 232 12.18 5.87 -21.06
N ILE A 233 11.75 7.14 -21.16
CA ILE A 233 12.41 8.18 -21.96
C ILE A 233 13.12 9.23 -21.09
N SER A 234 13.04 9.10 -19.76
CA SER A 234 13.86 9.90 -18.85
C SER A 234 15.33 9.59 -19.02
N THR A 235 16.17 10.62 -19.05
CA THR A 235 17.63 10.49 -19.17
C THR A 235 18.24 9.96 -17.88
N SER A 236 19.48 9.44 -17.96
CA SER A 236 20.22 8.99 -16.79
C SER A 236 20.47 10.11 -15.77
N GLU A 237 20.62 11.34 -16.24
CA GLU A 237 20.80 12.54 -15.42
C GLU A 237 19.52 12.92 -14.69
N GLU A 238 18.36 12.88 -15.35
CA GLU A 238 17.05 13.10 -14.73
C GLU A 238 16.78 12.05 -13.65
N LEU A 239 17.02 10.77 -13.94
CA LEU A 239 16.85 9.68 -12.96
C LEU A 239 17.81 9.83 -11.78
N LYS A 240 19.07 10.17 -12.02
CA LYS A 240 20.04 10.45 -10.95
C LYS A 240 19.57 11.60 -10.04
N GLN A 241 19.03 12.67 -10.62
CA GLN A 241 18.46 13.78 -9.85
C GLN A 241 17.29 13.30 -8.98
N ILE A 242 16.36 12.52 -9.54
CA ILE A 242 15.22 11.96 -8.81
C ILE A 242 15.69 11.13 -7.60
N TYR A 243 16.63 10.20 -7.80
CA TYR A 243 17.16 9.39 -6.69
C TYR A 243 17.94 10.19 -5.65
N THR A 244 18.57 11.30 -6.04
CA THR A 244 19.34 12.13 -5.13
C THR A 244 18.48 13.07 -4.31
N THR A 245 17.46 13.66 -4.95
CA THR A 245 16.63 14.74 -4.34
C THR A 245 15.27 14.24 -3.85
N GLY A 246 14.82 13.07 -4.31
CA GLY A 246 13.46 12.58 -4.09
C GLY A 246 12.39 13.35 -4.89
N ASN A 247 12.79 14.23 -5.82
CA ASN A 247 11.87 15.05 -6.60
C ASN A 247 12.19 14.96 -8.10
N GLY A 248 11.14 14.92 -8.92
CA GLY A 248 11.28 14.91 -10.38
C GLY A 248 10.10 14.21 -11.05
N THR A 249 10.21 14.04 -12.37
CA THR A 249 9.18 13.37 -13.18
C THR A 249 9.80 12.26 -14.00
N VAL A 250 9.29 11.03 -13.80
CA VAL A 250 9.64 9.91 -14.66
C VAL A 250 8.74 9.94 -15.90
N LYS A 251 9.35 9.95 -17.08
CA LYS A 251 8.65 10.00 -18.36
C LYS A 251 8.65 8.63 -19.02
N ILE A 252 7.46 8.15 -19.37
CA ILE A 252 7.24 6.85 -20.01
C ILE A 252 6.49 7.06 -21.31
N ARG A 253 6.82 6.26 -22.31
CA ARG A 253 6.17 6.25 -23.61
C ARG A 253 5.62 4.86 -23.89
N ALA A 254 4.38 4.78 -24.40
CA ALA A 254 3.81 3.51 -24.85
C ALA A 254 4.56 2.97 -26.08
N LYS A 255 4.67 1.66 -26.16
CA LYS A 255 5.11 0.95 -27.39
C LYS A 255 3.90 0.74 -28.29
N TYR A 256 4.06 1.05 -29.56
CA TYR A 256 3.00 0.86 -30.54
C TYR A 256 3.52 0.27 -31.85
N LYS A 257 2.64 -0.41 -32.55
CA LYS A 257 2.88 -0.88 -33.95
C LYS A 257 1.77 -0.33 -34.84
N LYS A 258 2.15 0.08 -36.05
CA LYS A 258 1.18 0.45 -37.07
C LYS A 258 0.89 -0.78 -37.95
N GLU A 259 -0.36 -1.23 -37.96
CA GLU A 259 -0.85 -2.35 -38.74
C GLU A 259 -1.94 -1.87 -39.68
N LYS A 260 -1.62 -1.75 -40.99
CA LYS A 260 -2.54 -1.21 -42.03
C LYS A 260 -3.19 0.10 -41.59
N ASN A 261 -4.46 0.05 -41.18
CA ASN A 261 -5.27 1.21 -40.77
C ASN A 261 -5.45 1.32 -39.24
N LEU A 262 -4.71 0.50 -38.46
CA LEU A 262 -4.80 0.48 -37.00
C LEU A 262 -3.45 0.82 -36.38
N ILE A 263 -3.51 1.45 -35.20
CA ILE A 263 -2.37 1.58 -34.28
C ILE A 263 -2.64 0.63 -33.13
N VAL A 264 -1.79 -0.36 -32.99
CA VAL A 264 -1.85 -1.32 -31.88
C VAL A 264 -0.89 -0.86 -30.80
N ILE A 265 -1.39 -0.49 -29.64
CA ILE A 265 -0.60 -0.16 -28.46
C ILE A 265 -0.32 -1.47 -27.73
N SER A 266 0.97 -1.80 -27.57
CA SER A 266 1.41 -3.05 -26.95
C SER A 266 2.39 -2.75 -25.82
N GLN A 267 1.95 -2.42 -24.64
CA GLN A 267 2.75 -2.01 -23.49
C GLN A 267 3.09 -0.51 -23.46
#